data_23b272ae6c450ae1fd7db08ecdefc8ec
#
_entry.id   23b272ae6c450ae1fd7db08ecdefc8ec
#
_cell.length_a   1.000
_cell.length_b   1.000
_cell.length_c   1.000
_cell.angle_alpha   90.00
_cell.angle_beta   90.00
_cell.angle_gamma   90.00
#
_symmetry.space_group_name_H-M   'P 1'
#
loop_
_entity.id
_entity.type
_entity.pdbx_description
1 polymer ?
#
loop_
_entity_poly.entity_id
_entity_poly.type
_entity_poly.pdbx_seq_one_letter_code
_entity_poly.pdbx_strand_id
1 'polypeptide(L)'
;MTLPVKNGRNAEGKYRHLFFDLDHTLWDFEANSKATLKELHTALQLNERGVDDFDLFHRNYLQHNEKLWERYRNGYIKQEELRVKRMWLSLLDFKIADDELAQELSVRFLDMLPTRTILFPYTKEILEYLTDKGYILHLITNGFEKTQHNKLMYSGLTPFFKEVITSEGSGSLKPNKEIFEFALQRSNANAGESIMIGDSIEVDIVGAKNAGIDQVYVNHLGIEPEIKPTYTISSLKELERIF
;
A
#
# COMPACT_ATOMS: atom_id res chain seq x y z
N MET A 1 -1.46 13.32 22.66
CA MET A 1 -0.35 13.13 23.61
C MET A 1 0.85 12.69 22.79
N THR A 2 1.77 13.60 22.51
CA THR A 2 3.02 13.30 21.79
C THR A 2 3.93 12.53 22.73
N LEU A 3 4.32 11.32 22.36
CA LEU A 3 5.33 10.55 23.06
C LEU A 3 6.65 11.34 23.05
N PRO A 4 7.39 11.40 24.16
CA PRO A 4 8.67 12.10 24.18
C PRO A 4 9.66 11.38 23.26
N VAL A 5 10.28 12.12 22.35
CA VAL A 5 11.42 11.65 21.56
C VAL A 5 12.54 11.32 22.55
N LYS A 6 12.69 10.03 22.87
CA LYS A 6 13.90 9.56 23.53
C LYS A 6 15.04 9.82 22.57
N ASN A 7 16.04 10.61 22.99
CA ASN A 7 17.34 10.70 22.33
C ASN A 7 17.93 9.27 22.29
N GLY A 8 17.52 8.50 21.28
CA GLY A 8 17.91 7.12 21.06
C GLY A 8 19.33 7.05 20.52
N ARG A 9 20.04 6.05 20.96
CA ARG A 9 21.34 5.65 20.44
C ARG A 9 21.26 5.55 18.93
N ASN A 10 22.21 6.16 18.21
CA ASN A 10 22.30 6.06 16.76
C ASN A 10 22.30 4.58 16.37
N ALA A 11 21.48 4.20 15.37
CA ALA A 11 21.55 2.90 14.76
C ALA A 11 22.98 2.68 14.27
N GLU A 12 23.68 1.67 14.81
CA GLU A 12 25.00 1.25 14.34
C GLU A 12 24.80 0.48 13.05
N GLY A 13 24.76 1.17 11.89
CA GLY A 13 24.54 0.53 10.61
C GLY A 13 24.52 1.51 9.44
N LYS A 14 24.47 0.95 8.22
CA LYS A 14 24.41 1.72 6.96
C LYS A 14 23.16 2.58 6.88
N TYR A 15 22.01 2.07 7.35
CA TYR A 15 20.71 2.71 7.15
C TYR A 15 20.27 3.48 8.39
N ARG A 16 19.58 4.60 8.17
CA ARG A 16 18.96 5.43 9.18
C ARG A 16 17.48 5.69 8.88
N HIS A 17 17.13 5.79 7.61
CA HIS A 17 15.79 6.09 7.11
C HIS A 17 15.20 4.87 6.40
N LEU A 18 14.06 4.37 6.90
CA LEU A 18 13.37 3.23 6.34
C LEU A 18 12.05 3.72 5.75
N PHE A 19 11.88 3.52 4.45
CA PHE A 19 10.68 3.87 3.71
C PHE A 19 9.87 2.60 3.45
N PHE A 20 8.63 2.58 3.89
CA PHE A 20 7.73 1.44 3.71
C PHE A 20 6.67 1.76 2.66
N ASP A 21 6.30 0.79 1.86
CA ASP A 21 4.99 0.76 1.23
C ASP A 21 3.92 0.35 2.25
N LEU A 22 2.64 0.61 1.96
CA LEU A 22 1.54 0.28 2.86
C LEU A 22 0.75 -0.94 2.39
N ASP A 23 0.11 -0.85 1.20
CA ASP A 23 -0.79 -1.86 0.69
C ASP A 23 -0.01 -3.10 0.23
N HIS A 24 -0.43 -4.29 0.64
CA HIS A 24 0.25 -5.57 0.42
C HIS A 24 1.63 -5.72 1.11
N THR A 25 2.14 -4.66 1.77
CA THR A 25 3.39 -4.72 2.55
C THR A 25 3.12 -4.80 4.06
N LEU A 26 2.41 -3.81 4.60
CA LEU A 26 2.03 -3.72 6.02
C LEU A 26 0.53 -3.96 6.23
N TRP A 27 -0.29 -3.45 5.32
CA TRP A 27 -1.74 -3.50 5.35
C TRP A 27 -2.24 -4.51 4.32
N ASP A 28 -2.98 -5.54 4.77
CA ASP A 28 -3.49 -6.62 3.92
C ASP A 28 -4.67 -6.10 3.08
N PHE A 29 -4.33 -5.57 1.89
CA PHE A 29 -5.33 -5.03 0.97
C PHE A 29 -6.34 -6.09 0.54
N GLU A 30 -5.90 -7.31 0.27
CA GLU A 30 -6.79 -8.37 -0.22
C GLU A 30 -7.82 -8.75 0.84
N ALA A 31 -7.39 -9.04 2.07
CA ALA A 31 -8.29 -9.37 3.16
C ALA A 31 -9.26 -8.24 3.50
N ASN A 32 -8.77 -7.00 3.55
CA ASN A 32 -9.59 -5.83 3.88
C ASN A 32 -10.57 -5.49 2.75
N SER A 33 -10.17 -5.58 1.48
CA SER A 33 -11.06 -5.37 0.33
C SER A 33 -12.13 -6.47 0.27
N LYS A 34 -11.76 -7.73 0.54
CA LYS A 34 -12.71 -8.85 0.61
C LYS A 34 -13.77 -8.61 1.68
N ALA A 35 -13.34 -8.24 2.88
CA ALA A 35 -14.27 -7.93 3.98
C ALA A 35 -15.22 -6.77 3.65
N THR A 36 -14.69 -5.70 3.04
CA THR A 36 -15.46 -4.53 2.65
C THR A 36 -16.48 -4.88 1.56
N LEU A 37 -16.05 -5.55 0.49
CA LEU A 37 -16.94 -5.95 -0.60
C LEU A 37 -17.99 -6.96 -0.14
N LYS A 38 -17.67 -7.85 0.81
CA LYS A 38 -18.65 -8.80 1.38
C LYS A 38 -19.79 -8.08 2.12
N GLU A 39 -19.43 -7.06 2.89
CA GLU A 39 -20.43 -6.23 3.57
C GLU A 39 -21.30 -5.45 2.58
N LEU A 40 -20.69 -4.84 1.54
CA LEU A 40 -21.39 -4.14 0.48
C LEU A 40 -22.26 -5.07 -0.36
N HIS A 41 -21.81 -6.30 -0.64
CA HIS A 41 -22.58 -7.32 -1.35
C HIS A 41 -23.91 -7.60 -0.63
N THR A 42 -23.85 -7.71 0.70
CA THR A 42 -25.05 -7.89 1.52
C THR A 42 -25.93 -6.62 1.57
N ALA A 43 -25.30 -5.47 1.86
CA ALA A 43 -26.02 -4.20 2.06
C ALA A 43 -26.74 -3.70 0.79
N LEU A 44 -26.18 -3.99 -0.39
CA LEU A 44 -26.75 -3.62 -1.68
C LEU A 44 -27.53 -4.76 -2.35
N GLN A 45 -27.74 -5.87 -1.64
CA GLN A 45 -28.47 -7.05 -2.13
C GLN A 45 -27.96 -7.53 -3.50
N LEU A 46 -26.61 -7.54 -3.68
CA LEU A 46 -26.01 -7.87 -4.97
C LEU A 46 -26.34 -9.29 -5.44
N ASN A 47 -26.60 -10.21 -4.52
CA ASN A 47 -27.03 -11.58 -4.84
C ASN A 47 -28.40 -11.56 -5.60
N GLU A 48 -29.34 -10.74 -5.15
CA GLU A 48 -30.65 -10.60 -5.78
C GLU A 48 -30.57 -9.87 -7.14
N ARG A 49 -29.49 -9.11 -7.35
CA ARG A 49 -29.20 -8.39 -8.60
C ARG A 49 -28.41 -9.22 -9.61
N GLY A 50 -28.01 -10.46 -9.26
CA GLY A 50 -27.32 -11.38 -10.15
C GLY A 50 -25.85 -11.66 -9.82
N VAL A 51 -25.28 -11.08 -8.74
CA VAL A 51 -23.95 -11.42 -8.24
C VAL A 51 -24.12 -12.57 -7.23
N ASP A 52 -24.33 -13.78 -7.73
CA ASP A 52 -24.64 -14.99 -6.94
C ASP A 52 -23.39 -15.71 -6.40
N ASP A 53 -22.21 -15.47 -7.00
CA ASP A 53 -20.89 -15.97 -6.53
C ASP A 53 -20.01 -14.80 -6.07
N PHE A 54 -20.01 -14.54 -4.77
CA PHE A 54 -19.21 -13.47 -4.17
C PHE A 54 -17.69 -13.71 -4.33
N ASP A 55 -17.21 -14.95 -4.23
CA ASP A 55 -15.78 -15.22 -4.33
C ASP A 55 -15.27 -15.01 -5.77
N LEU A 56 -16.09 -15.32 -6.76
CA LEU A 56 -15.82 -14.95 -8.16
C LEU A 56 -15.83 -13.44 -8.34
N PHE A 57 -16.83 -12.73 -7.79
CA PHE A 57 -16.90 -11.26 -7.85
C PHE A 57 -15.66 -10.61 -7.26
N HIS A 58 -15.19 -11.07 -6.08
CA HIS A 58 -13.98 -10.53 -5.45
C HIS A 58 -12.73 -10.82 -6.28
N ARG A 59 -12.56 -12.03 -6.83
CA ARG A 59 -11.43 -12.35 -7.72
C ARG A 59 -11.41 -11.45 -8.96
N ASN A 60 -12.55 -11.25 -9.60
CA ASN A 60 -12.68 -10.36 -10.76
C ASN A 60 -12.35 -8.91 -10.40
N TYR A 61 -12.83 -8.44 -9.25
CA TYR A 61 -12.48 -7.12 -8.72
C TYR A 61 -10.97 -6.96 -8.55
N LEU A 62 -10.26 -7.93 -7.97
CA LEU A 62 -8.80 -7.84 -7.80
C LEU A 62 -8.09 -7.76 -9.15
N GLN A 63 -8.48 -8.57 -10.14
CA GLN A 63 -7.90 -8.53 -11.49
C GLN A 63 -8.15 -7.19 -12.20
N HIS A 64 -9.37 -6.66 -12.12
CA HIS A 64 -9.69 -5.35 -12.71
C HIS A 64 -8.96 -4.22 -11.97
N ASN A 65 -8.89 -4.30 -10.64
CA ASN A 65 -8.18 -3.33 -9.82
C ASN A 65 -6.70 -3.25 -10.20
N GLU A 66 -6.00 -4.38 -10.32
CA GLU A 66 -4.58 -4.44 -10.72
C GLU A 66 -4.35 -3.81 -12.09
N LYS A 67 -5.10 -4.24 -13.12
CA LYS A 67 -5.01 -3.70 -14.49
C LYS A 67 -5.29 -2.19 -14.56
N LEU A 68 -6.27 -1.71 -13.78
CA LEU A 68 -6.62 -0.30 -13.78
C LEU A 68 -5.59 0.55 -13.03
N TRP A 69 -4.98 0.02 -11.96
CA TRP A 69 -3.85 0.67 -11.30
C TRP A 69 -2.63 0.78 -12.23
N GLU A 70 -2.32 -0.26 -13.00
CA GLU A 70 -1.29 -0.22 -14.04
C GLU A 70 -1.58 0.89 -15.06
N ARG A 71 -2.81 0.95 -15.60
CA ARG A 71 -3.22 2.00 -16.54
C ARG A 71 -3.14 3.40 -15.93
N TYR A 72 -3.49 3.54 -14.66
CA TYR A 72 -3.39 4.82 -13.95
C TYR A 72 -1.93 5.25 -13.76
N ARG A 73 -1.05 4.33 -13.35
CA ARG A 73 0.39 4.60 -13.25
C ARG A 73 1.01 5.05 -14.57
N ASN A 74 0.53 4.50 -15.68
CA ASN A 74 0.97 4.84 -17.03
C ASN A 74 0.27 6.08 -17.62
N GLY A 75 -0.60 6.75 -16.86
CA GLY A 75 -1.30 7.96 -17.29
C GLY A 75 -2.41 7.74 -18.33
N TYR A 76 -2.83 6.49 -18.59
CA TYR A 76 -3.87 6.16 -19.56
C TYR A 76 -5.29 6.42 -19.08
N ILE A 77 -5.48 6.50 -17.77
CA ILE A 77 -6.77 6.81 -17.15
C ILE A 77 -6.58 7.75 -15.95
N LYS A 78 -7.64 8.49 -15.60
CA LYS A 78 -7.66 9.35 -14.42
C LYS A 78 -8.08 8.58 -13.18
N GLN A 79 -7.81 9.17 -12.01
CA GLN A 79 -8.16 8.63 -10.69
C GLN A 79 -9.67 8.35 -10.56
N GLU A 80 -10.52 9.28 -11.01
CA GLU A 80 -11.97 9.14 -10.94
C GLU A 80 -12.45 7.94 -11.78
N GLU A 81 -11.85 7.76 -12.95
CA GLU A 81 -12.15 6.62 -13.82
C GLU A 81 -11.73 5.29 -13.17
N LEU A 82 -10.53 5.21 -12.60
CA LEU A 82 -10.07 4.03 -11.88
C LEU A 82 -11.05 3.63 -10.77
N ARG A 83 -11.47 4.60 -9.95
CA ARG A 83 -12.33 4.36 -8.79
C ARG A 83 -13.64 3.68 -9.17
N VAL A 84 -14.31 4.14 -10.20
CA VAL A 84 -15.62 3.63 -10.63
C VAL A 84 -15.49 2.41 -11.54
N LYS A 85 -14.56 2.45 -12.48
CA LYS A 85 -14.43 1.44 -13.54
C LYS A 85 -14.12 0.04 -13.02
N ARG A 86 -13.36 -0.09 -11.93
CA ARG A 86 -13.11 -1.40 -11.30
C ARG A 86 -14.40 -2.03 -10.77
N MET A 87 -15.33 -1.25 -10.22
CA MET A 87 -16.61 -1.74 -9.77
C MET A 87 -17.52 -2.07 -10.96
N TRP A 88 -17.56 -1.18 -11.95
CA TRP A 88 -18.35 -1.37 -13.16
C TRP A 88 -17.95 -2.64 -13.93
N LEU A 89 -16.64 -2.87 -14.14
CA LEU A 89 -16.15 -4.07 -14.80
C LEU A 89 -16.48 -5.34 -13.99
N SER A 90 -16.36 -5.29 -12.67
CA SER A 90 -16.70 -6.43 -11.80
C SER A 90 -18.21 -6.77 -11.86
N LEU A 91 -19.08 -5.78 -11.98
CA LEU A 91 -20.50 -5.99 -12.21
C LEU A 91 -20.79 -6.52 -13.62
N LEU A 92 -20.08 -5.99 -14.62
CA LEU A 92 -20.24 -6.40 -16.02
C LEU A 92 -19.92 -7.88 -16.24
N ASP A 93 -18.97 -8.46 -15.51
CA ASP A 93 -18.67 -9.89 -15.53
C ASP A 93 -19.88 -10.75 -15.14
N PHE A 94 -20.81 -10.19 -14.35
CA PHE A 94 -22.11 -10.77 -14.01
C PHE A 94 -23.25 -10.28 -14.90
N LYS A 95 -22.92 -9.64 -16.05
CA LYS A 95 -23.87 -9.09 -17.02
C LYS A 95 -24.75 -7.96 -16.46
N ILE A 96 -24.28 -7.28 -15.44
CA ILE A 96 -24.92 -6.13 -14.82
C ILE A 96 -24.27 -4.86 -15.37
N ALA A 97 -24.96 -4.16 -16.27
CA ALA A 97 -24.55 -2.87 -16.85
C ALA A 97 -25.34 -1.76 -16.15
N ASP A 98 -24.96 -1.43 -14.92
CA ASP A 98 -25.62 -0.46 -14.05
C ASP A 98 -24.59 0.55 -13.53
N ASP A 99 -24.58 1.75 -14.15
CA ASP A 99 -23.62 2.81 -13.83
C ASP A 99 -23.88 3.41 -12.44
N GLU A 100 -25.15 3.51 -12.02
CA GLU A 100 -25.53 4.06 -10.72
C GLU A 100 -25.07 3.12 -9.59
N LEU A 101 -25.27 1.81 -9.75
CA LEU A 101 -24.81 0.79 -8.82
C LEU A 101 -23.27 0.78 -8.74
N ALA A 102 -22.59 0.90 -9.87
CA ALA A 102 -21.12 0.95 -9.90
C ALA A 102 -20.59 2.19 -9.17
N GLN A 103 -21.24 3.33 -9.35
CA GLN A 103 -20.91 4.57 -8.65
C GLN A 103 -21.15 4.45 -7.15
N GLU A 104 -22.29 3.90 -6.73
CA GLU A 104 -22.63 3.68 -5.34
C GLU A 104 -21.64 2.73 -4.65
N LEU A 105 -21.31 1.60 -5.29
CA LEU A 105 -20.28 0.67 -4.82
C LEU A 105 -18.94 1.37 -4.65
N SER A 106 -18.53 2.19 -5.62
CA SER A 106 -17.26 2.91 -5.58
C SER A 106 -17.18 3.87 -4.40
N VAL A 107 -18.21 4.67 -4.19
CA VAL A 107 -18.27 5.63 -3.08
C VAL A 107 -18.24 4.93 -1.73
N ARG A 108 -19.14 3.97 -1.52
CA ARG A 108 -19.23 3.22 -0.25
C ARG A 108 -17.96 2.41 0.03
N PHE A 109 -17.35 1.82 -1.01
CA PHE A 109 -16.09 1.10 -0.85
C PHE A 109 -14.97 2.00 -0.37
N LEU A 110 -14.81 3.20 -0.94
CA LEU A 110 -13.78 4.15 -0.54
C LEU A 110 -14.01 4.75 0.85
N ASP A 111 -15.25 4.82 1.30
CA ASP A 111 -15.59 5.26 2.65
C ASP A 111 -15.33 4.15 3.69
N MET A 112 -15.64 2.89 3.36
CA MET A 112 -15.55 1.77 4.29
C MET A 112 -14.17 1.12 4.33
N LEU A 113 -13.50 0.97 3.18
CA LEU A 113 -12.22 0.28 3.09
C LEU A 113 -11.17 0.80 4.08
N PRO A 114 -10.97 2.12 4.24
CA PRO A 114 -9.93 2.64 5.14
C PRO A 114 -10.20 2.37 6.62
N THR A 115 -11.43 2.02 6.98
CA THR A 115 -11.80 1.69 8.37
C THR A 115 -11.40 0.27 8.77
N ARG A 116 -10.99 -0.57 7.81
CA ARG A 116 -10.50 -1.93 8.05
C ARG A 116 -9.10 -1.90 8.64
N THR A 117 -8.79 -2.92 9.44
CA THR A 117 -7.58 -2.93 10.27
C THR A 117 -6.76 -4.21 10.17
N ILE A 118 -7.00 -5.05 9.17
CA ILE A 118 -6.25 -6.29 8.97
C ILE A 118 -4.86 -5.92 8.43
N LEU A 119 -3.84 -6.26 9.22
CA LEU A 119 -2.43 -6.05 8.92
C LEU A 119 -1.77 -7.38 8.57
N PHE A 120 -0.67 -7.34 7.82
CA PHE A 120 0.18 -8.51 7.72
C PHE A 120 0.74 -8.91 9.09
N PRO A 121 0.98 -10.21 9.32
CA PRO A 121 1.55 -10.68 10.58
C PRO A 121 2.85 -9.95 10.92
N TYR A 122 3.03 -9.62 12.20
CA TYR A 122 4.22 -8.96 12.72
C TYR A 122 4.40 -7.48 12.33
N THR A 123 3.37 -6.84 11.76
CA THR A 123 3.48 -5.42 11.34
C THR A 123 3.75 -4.48 12.51
N LYS A 124 2.96 -4.55 13.58
CA LYS A 124 3.13 -3.63 14.71
C LYS A 124 4.41 -3.90 15.46
N GLU A 125 4.70 -5.16 15.71
CA GLU A 125 5.88 -5.62 16.42
C GLU A 125 7.17 -5.16 15.73
N ILE A 126 7.25 -5.27 14.41
CA ILE A 126 8.45 -4.82 13.69
C ILE A 126 8.59 -3.30 13.68
N LEU A 127 7.48 -2.55 13.53
CA LEU A 127 7.53 -1.08 13.57
C LEU A 127 7.96 -0.57 14.95
N GLU A 128 7.48 -1.20 16.03
CA GLU A 128 7.91 -0.93 17.40
C GLU A 128 9.41 -1.23 17.58
N TYR A 129 9.85 -2.43 17.17
CA TYR A 129 11.26 -2.83 17.22
C TYR A 129 12.18 -1.84 16.50
N LEU A 130 11.85 -1.46 15.27
CA LEU A 130 12.66 -0.53 14.48
C LEU A 130 12.68 0.87 15.09
N THR A 131 11.56 1.32 15.63
CA THR A 131 11.48 2.61 16.34
C THR A 131 12.34 2.61 17.60
N ASP A 132 12.28 1.54 18.40
CA ASP A 132 13.10 1.38 19.61
C ASP A 132 14.60 1.27 19.31
N LYS A 133 14.97 0.73 18.14
CA LYS A 133 16.35 0.73 17.63
C LYS A 133 16.80 2.11 17.14
N GLY A 134 15.90 3.09 17.03
CA GLY A 134 16.23 4.46 16.63
C GLY A 134 16.19 4.73 15.13
N TYR A 135 15.64 3.81 14.32
CA TYR A 135 15.37 4.06 12.90
C TYR A 135 14.26 5.09 12.72
N ILE A 136 14.35 5.88 11.65
CA ILE A 136 13.32 6.87 11.30
C ILE A 136 12.48 6.26 10.19
N LEU A 137 11.20 6.02 10.50
CA LEU A 137 10.29 5.35 9.58
C LEU A 137 9.48 6.37 8.78
N HIS A 138 9.30 6.09 7.51
CA HIS A 138 8.52 6.87 6.55
C HIS A 138 7.67 5.95 5.70
N LEU A 139 6.64 6.51 5.06
CA LEU A 139 5.79 5.79 4.12
C LEU A 139 5.88 6.42 2.73
N ILE A 140 5.95 5.60 1.67
CA ILE A 140 5.79 6.01 0.27
C ILE A 140 4.73 5.13 -0.37
N THR A 141 3.59 5.72 -0.76
CA THR A 141 2.46 4.98 -1.31
C THR A 141 1.86 5.63 -2.55
N ASN A 142 1.39 4.80 -3.50
CA ASN A 142 0.62 5.24 -4.66
C ASN A 142 -0.86 5.46 -4.34
N GLY A 143 -1.31 5.04 -3.16
CA GLY A 143 -2.70 5.19 -2.74
C GLY A 143 -3.14 6.64 -2.57
N PHE A 144 -4.46 6.85 -2.59
CA PHE A 144 -5.06 8.17 -2.48
C PHE A 144 -4.85 8.76 -1.08
N GLU A 145 -4.46 10.01 -1.01
CA GLU A 145 -3.99 10.64 0.23
C GLU A 145 -4.94 10.45 1.40
N LYS A 146 -6.21 10.86 1.26
CA LYS A 146 -7.24 10.70 2.31
C LYS A 146 -7.40 9.24 2.74
N THR A 147 -7.40 8.32 1.77
CA THR A 147 -7.56 6.88 2.02
C THR A 147 -6.40 6.33 2.83
N GLN A 148 -5.16 6.67 2.47
CA GLN A 148 -3.97 6.16 3.16
C GLN A 148 -3.84 6.72 4.57
N HIS A 149 -4.09 8.02 4.77
CA HIS A 149 -4.10 8.60 6.11
C HIS A 149 -5.17 7.95 7.02
N ASN A 150 -6.35 7.67 6.50
CA ASN A 150 -7.40 6.97 7.24
C ASN A 150 -6.99 5.52 7.58
N LYS A 151 -6.41 4.77 6.64
CA LYS A 151 -5.89 3.42 6.93
C LYS A 151 -4.88 3.44 8.09
N LEU A 152 -3.91 4.35 8.04
CA LEU A 152 -2.92 4.51 9.12
C LEU A 152 -3.57 4.85 10.45
N MET A 153 -4.54 5.75 10.45
CA MET A 153 -5.25 6.18 11.65
C MET A 153 -6.05 5.02 12.27
N TYR A 154 -6.89 4.35 11.48
CA TYR A 154 -7.75 3.27 11.98
C TYR A 154 -6.94 2.03 12.39
N SER A 155 -5.83 1.74 11.71
CA SER A 155 -4.95 0.62 12.05
C SER A 155 -4.00 0.93 13.21
N GLY A 156 -3.96 2.19 13.68
CA GLY A 156 -3.06 2.63 14.75
C GLY A 156 -1.59 2.73 14.31
N LEU A 157 -1.33 2.91 13.01
CA LEU A 157 0.02 2.97 12.44
C LEU A 157 0.58 4.39 12.34
N THR A 158 -0.27 5.42 12.42
CA THR A 158 0.15 6.84 12.30
C THR A 158 1.35 7.22 13.18
N PRO A 159 1.47 6.78 14.45
CA PRO A 159 2.56 7.22 15.31
C PRO A 159 3.95 6.74 14.90
N PHE A 160 4.05 5.71 14.07
CA PHE A 160 5.33 5.14 13.65
C PHE A 160 6.01 5.95 12.54
N PHE A 161 5.23 6.64 11.70
CA PHE A 161 5.76 7.28 10.51
C PHE A 161 5.98 8.78 10.71
N LYS A 162 7.22 9.22 10.48
CA LYS A 162 7.58 10.63 10.55
C LYS A 162 7.04 11.42 9.36
N GLU A 163 7.13 10.84 8.15
CA GLU A 163 6.60 11.40 6.92
C GLU A 163 5.76 10.34 6.20
N VAL A 164 4.63 10.76 5.64
CA VAL A 164 3.75 9.96 4.79
C VAL A 164 3.70 10.62 3.43
N ILE A 165 4.35 9.99 2.46
CA ILE A 165 4.47 10.50 1.09
C ILE A 165 3.46 9.76 0.22
N THR A 166 2.50 10.50 -0.32
CA THR A 166 1.49 10.00 -1.25
C THR A 166 1.78 10.45 -2.66
N SER A 167 1.21 9.77 -3.65
CA SER A 167 1.31 10.20 -5.05
C SER A 167 0.68 11.58 -5.29
N GLU A 168 -0.41 11.89 -4.59
CA GLU A 168 -1.06 13.21 -4.67
C GLU A 168 -0.18 14.30 -4.05
N GLY A 169 0.43 14.04 -2.88
CA GLY A 169 1.29 14.99 -2.18
C GLY A 169 2.61 15.27 -2.89
N SER A 170 3.16 14.29 -3.62
CA SER A 170 4.41 14.43 -4.39
C SER A 170 4.20 14.87 -5.84
N GLY A 171 2.98 14.70 -6.39
CA GLY A 171 2.69 14.88 -7.81
C GLY A 171 3.27 13.81 -8.72
N SER A 172 3.76 12.69 -8.18
CA SER A 172 4.35 11.58 -8.92
C SER A 172 3.97 10.23 -8.30
N LEU A 173 4.00 9.18 -9.10
CA LEU A 173 3.68 7.82 -8.69
C LEU A 173 4.95 6.95 -8.72
N LYS A 174 5.10 6.00 -7.78
CA LYS A 174 6.04 4.91 -7.94
C LYS A 174 5.68 4.13 -9.21
N PRO A 175 6.62 3.68 -10.07
CA PRO A 175 8.08 3.60 -9.86
C PRO A 175 8.87 4.83 -10.31
N ASN A 176 8.24 5.95 -10.66
CA ASN A 176 8.97 7.15 -11.11
C ASN A 176 9.91 7.62 -9.99
N LYS A 177 11.15 7.97 -10.36
CA LYS A 177 12.17 8.35 -9.37
C LYS A 177 11.81 9.64 -8.60
N GLU A 178 10.98 10.49 -9.18
CA GLU A 178 10.58 11.78 -8.63
C GLU A 178 9.88 11.65 -7.26
N ILE A 179 9.05 10.61 -7.05
CA ILE A 179 8.40 10.39 -5.74
C ILE A 179 9.43 9.99 -4.67
N PHE A 180 10.46 9.21 -5.04
CA PHE A 180 11.52 8.81 -4.12
C PHE A 180 12.45 10.00 -3.82
N GLU A 181 12.83 10.80 -4.81
CA GLU A 181 13.61 12.04 -4.63
C GLU A 181 12.85 13.02 -3.73
N PHE A 182 11.54 13.21 -3.95
CA PHE A 182 10.67 14.00 -3.08
C PHE A 182 10.65 13.45 -1.65
N ALA A 183 10.55 12.12 -1.50
CA ALA A 183 10.54 11.46 -0.19
C ALA A 183 11.85 11.69 0.58
N LEU A 184 13.01 11.57 -0.10
CA LEU A 184 14.32 11.86 0.48
C LEU A 184 14.43 13.31 0.93
N GLN A 185 14.02 14.26 0.07
CA GLN A 185 14.03 15.67 0.39
C GLN A 185 13.12 16.00 1.59
N ARG A 186 11.88 15.46 1.59
CA ARG A 186 10.89 15.71 2.63
C ARG A 186 11.33 15.19 3.99
N SER A 187 12.02 14.04 4.02
CA SER A 187 12.53 13.40 5.23
C SER A 187 13.91 13.90 5.66
N ASN A 188 14.53 14.78 4.87
CA ASN A 188 15.92 15.21 5.06
C ASN A 188 16.87 13.99 5.15
N ALA A 189 16.71 13.06 4.22
CA ALA A 189 17.46 11.80 4.14
C ALA A 189 18.32 11.74 2.87
N ASN A 190 19.40 10.96 2.92
CA ASN A 190 20.23 10.66 1.76
C ASN A 190 19.96 9.23 1.25
N ALA A 191 20.05 9.00 -0.06
CA ALA A 191 19.80 7.69 -0.65
C ALA A 191 20.71 6.60 -0.04
N GLY A 192 21.99 6.90 0.21
CA GLY A 192 22.98 5.94 0.75
C GLY A 192 22.72 5.48 2.19
N GLU A 193 21.90 6.22 2.97
CA GLU A 193 21.47 5.86 4.34
C GLU A 193 19.99 5.47 4.40
N SER A 194 19.37 5.25 3.24
CA SER A 194 17.93 4.97 3.10
C SER A 194 17.72 3.59 2.47
N ILE A 195 16.60 2.97 2.83
CA ILE A 195 16.17 1.70 2.23
C ILE A 195 14.65 1.70 2.05
N MET A 196 14.17 1.20 0.89
CA MET A 196 12.75 0.99 0.59
C MET A 196 12.34 -0.44 0.89
N ILE A 197 11.22 -0.61 1.58
CA ILE A 197 10.65 -1.91 1.97
C ILE A 197 9.26 -2.00 1.33
N GLY A 198 9.07 -2.94 0.40
CA GLY A 198 7.82 -3.08 -0.34
C GLY A 198 7.67 -4.44 -1.00
N ASP A 199 6.45 -4.75 -1.46
CA ASP A 199 6.07 -6.04 -2.06
C ASP A 199 6.09 -6.05 -3.59
N SER A 200 6.11 -4.88 -4.23
CA SER A 200 6.06 -4.80 -5.69
C SER A 200 7.45 -4.65 -6.31
N ILE A 201 7.87 -5.65 -7.11
CA ILE A 201 9.15 -5.60 -7.81
C ILE A 201 9.25 -4.37 -8.71
N GLU A 202 8.23 -4.12 -9.54
CA GLU A 202 8.24 -2.99 -10.48
C GLU A 202 8.14 -1.65 -9.76
N VAL A 203 7.18 -1.54 -8.86
CA VAL A 203 6.74 -0.26 -8.28
C VAL A 203 7.70 0.20 -7.17
N ASP A 204 8.06 -0.71 -6.25
CA ASP A 204 8.87 -0.38 -5.08
C ASP A 204 10.35 -0.61 -5.32
N ILE A 205 10.70 -1.81 -5.81
CA ILE A 205 12.09 -2.25 -5.88
C ILE A 205 12.83 -1.58 -7.03
N VAL A 206 12.28 -1.64 -8.24
CA VAL A 206 12.87 -0.97 -9.42
C VAL A 206 12.84 0.54 -9.23
N GLY A 207 11.72 1.08 -8.74
CA GLY A 207 11.58 2.52 -8.49
C GLY A 207 12.64 3.05 -7.51
N ALA A 208 12.79 2.41 -6.35
CA ALA A 208 13.80 2.78 -5.36
C ALA A 208 15.24 2.62 -5.89
N LYS A 209 15.52 1.53 -6.61
CA LYS A 209 16.82 1.30 -7.24
C LYS A 209 17.20 2.40 -8.23
N ASN A 210 16.24 2.87 -9.04
CA ASN A 210 16.46 3.96 -9.99
C ASN A 210 16.72 5.31 -9.30
N ALA A 211 16.26 5.47 -8.05
CA ALA A 211 16.55 6.62 -7.20
C ALA A 211 17.83 6.43 -6.33
N GLY A 212 18.58 5.33 -6.50
CA GLY A 212 19.79 5.03 -5.75
C GLY A 212 19.56 4.59 -4.30
N ILE A 213 18.34 4.20 -3.95
CA ILE A 213 17.94 3.71 -2.63
C ILE A 213 18.02 2.19 -2.63
N ASP A 214 18.62 1.58 -1.58
CA ASP A 214 18.61 0.12 -1.39
C ASP A 214 17.20 -0.42 -1.14
N GLN A 215 16.98 -1.73 -1.32
CA GLN A 215 15.64 -2.31 -1.29
C GLN A 215 15.57 -3.59 -0.44
N VAL A 216 14.44 -3.73 0.27
CA VAL A 216 13.96 -5.00 0.83
C VAL A 216 12.70 -5.40 0.08
N TYR A 217 12.76 -6.47 -0.66
CA TYR A 217 11.59 -7.08 -1.29
C TYR A 217 10.85 -7.97 -0.28
N VAL A 218 9.59 -7.63 0.01
CA VAL A 218 8.72 -8.41 0.90
C VAL A 218 7.93 -9.41 0.05
N ASN A 219 8.45 -10.61 -0.08
CA ASN A 219 7.95 -11.65 -0.97
C ASN A 219 6.93 -12.56 -0.25
N HIS A 220 5.73 -12.06 -0.02
CA HIS A 220 4.66 -12.84 0.60
C HIS A 220 4.20 -14.04 -0.25
N LEU A 221 4.38 -13.97 -1.57
CA LEU A 221 3.88 -14.98 -2.51
C LEU A 221 4.91 -16.05 -2.88
N GLY A 222 6.18 -15.90 -2.46
CA GLY A 222 7.26 -16.84 -2.78
C GLY A 222 7.66 -16.85 -4.27
N ILE A 223 7.47 -15.74 -4.99
CA ILE A 223 7.80 -15.61 -6.41
C ILE A 223 9.24 -15.12 -6.54
N GLU A 224 10.09 -15.88 -7.25
CA GLU A 224 11.47 -15.46 -7.54
C GLU A 224 11.48 -14.19 -8.42
N PRO A 225 12.10 -13.09 -7.94
CA PRO A 225 12.15 -11.86 -8.72
C PRO A 225 13.17 -11.94 -9.85
N GLU A 226 12.82 -11.43 -11.03
CA GLU A 226 13.75 -11.32 -12.17
C GLU A 226 14.90 -10.33 -11.88
N ILE A 227 14.68 -9.37 -11.00
CA ILE A 227 15.66 -8.36 -10.58
C ILE A 227 16.08 -8.68 -9.16
N LYS A 228 17.38 -8.71 -8.90
CA LYS A 228 17.92 -8.95 -7.56
C LYS A 228 17.81 -7.70 -6.68
N PRO A 229 16.97 -7.70 -5.62
CA PRO A 229 16.92 -6.66 -4.60
C PRO A 229 18.17 -6.72 -3.71
N THR A 230 18.39 -5.70 -2.88
CA THR A 230 19.44 -5.73 -1.84
C THR A 230 19.17 -6.84 -0.84
N TYR A 231 17.92 -6.96 -0.39
CA TYR A 231 17.45 -8.05 0.47
C TYR A 231 16.10 -8.56 -0.02
N THR A 232 15.83 -9.84 0.25
CA THR A 232 14.51 -10.47 0.07
C THR A 232 14.12 -11.15 1.36
N ILE A 233 12.88 -10.92 1.81
CA ILE A 233 12.28 -11.54 2.99
C ILE A 233 10.92 -12.12 2.62
N SER A 234 10.49 -13.16 3.33
CA SER A 234 9.15 -13.76 3.20
C SER A 234 8.19 -13.36 4.34
N SER A 235 8.74 -12.77 5.40
CA SER A 235 8.00 -12.32 6.56
C SER A 235 8.61 -11.03 7.12
N LEU A 236 7.78 -10.12 7.58
CA LEU A 236 8.22 -8.86 8.20
C LEU A 236 9.12 -9.08 9.42
N LYS A 237 8.98 -10.21 10.12
CA LYS A 237 9.84 -10.58 11.25
C LYS A 237 11.32 -10.68 10.85
N GLU A 238 11.61 -11.03 9.60
CA GLU A 238 13.00 -11.17 9.14
C GLU A 238 13.75 -9.83 9.06
N LEU A 239 13.04 -8.70 9.10
CA LEU A 239 13.66 -7.37 9.19
C LEU A 239 14.52 -7.22 10.46
N GLU A 240 14.21 -7.93 11.56
CA GLU A 240 15.04 -7.95 12.76
C GLU A 240 16.46 -8.50 12.55
N ARG A 241 16.70 -9.24 11.45
CA ARG A 241 18.01 -9.78 11.09
C ARG A 241 18.80 -8.83 10.19
N ILE A 242 18.11 -7.86 9.60
CA ILE A 242 18.71 -6.86 8.70
C ILE A 242 19.04 -5.60 9.49
N PHE A 243 18.20 -5.27 10.47
CA PHE A 243 18.23 -4.08 11.31
C PHE A 243 18.31 -4.46 12.80
#